data_f5c84ad0b69e110eaec85f2ea1a0a084
#
_entry.id   f5c84ad0b69e110eaec85f2ea1a0a084
#
_cell.length_a   1.000
_cell.length_b   1.000
_cell.length_c   1.000
_cell.angle_alpha   90.00
_cell.angle_beta   90.00
_cell.angle_gamma   90.00
#
_symmetry.space_group_name_H-M   'P 1'
#
loop_
_entity.id
_entity.type
_entity.pdbx_description
1 polymer ?
#
loop_
_entity_poly.entity_id
_entity_poly.type
_entity_poly.pdbx_seq_one_letter_code
_entity_poly.pdbx_strand_id
1 'polypeptide(L)'
;MATTKQMLANKKNARKSTGPKSEVGKIKSSQNAIKHGLSTEKFMVIGEKADELIYIKDELVNQLKPIGIHQEIIVSKLIDIAIRMKRIPIIEAGILNHEMLEYEADTYKNKVASKVEEDETDNVILPSNIIIRKTGLSFARDCNQGSSLLKLNTIEDKLLSKYFKLLNELRNEQNKKGGF
;
A
#
# COMPACT_ATOMS: atom_id res chain seq x y z
N MET A 1 7.52 37.41 -13.07
CA MET A 1 6.08 37.61 -12.86
C MET A 1 5.38 37.63 -14.22
N ALA A 2 4.20 37.01 -14.38
CA ALA A 2 3.46 37.00 -15.63
C ALA A 2 2.85 38.39 -15.88
N THR A 3 2.92 38.89 -17.12
CA THR A 3 2.33 40.17 -17.48
C THR A 3 0.79 40.09 -17.51
N THR A 4 0.10 41.21 -17.33
CA THR A 4 -1.36 41.32 -17.39
C THR A 4 -1.96 40.75 -18.68
N LYS A 5 -1.28 40.93 -19.83
CA LYS A 5 -1.64 40.32 -21.11
C LYS A 5 -1.57 38.78 -21.07
N GLN A 6 -0.52 38.21 -20.45
CA GLN A 6 -0.38 36.76 -20.28
C GLN A 6 -1.45 36.19 -19.36
N MET A 7 -1.79 36.88 -18.29
CA MET A 7 -2.87 36.44 -17.37
C MET A 7 -4.23 36.43 -18.06
N LEU A 8 -4.54 37.46 -18.88
CA LEU A 8 -5.79 37.50 -19.65
C LEU A 8 -5.86 36.42 -20.73
N ALA A 9 -4.73 36.19 -21.45
CA ALA A 9 -4.65 35.11 -22.42
C ALA A 9 -4.81 33.72 -21.78
N ASN A 10 -4.16 33.46 -20.65
CA ASN A 10 -4.28 32.21 -19.91
C ASN A 10 -5.71 31.99 -19.40
N LYS A 11 -6.38 33.02 -18.89
CA LYS A 11 -7.78 32.97 -18.47
C LYS A 11 -8.73 32.65 -19.62
N LYS A 12 -8.47 33.24 -20.83
CA LYS A 12 -9.25 32.94 -22.04
C LYS A 12 -9.00 31.52 -22.55
N ASN A 13 -7.78 31.02 -22.50
CA ASN A 13 -7.41 29.67 -22.90
C ASN A 13 -7.96 28.61 -21.91
N ALA A 14 -7.90 28.89 -20.62
CA ALA A 14 -8.50 28.00 -19.59
C ALA A 14 -10.01 27.79 -19.78
N ARG A 15 -10.75 28.82 -20.21
CA ARG A 15 -12.18 28.69 -20.53
C ARG A 15 -12.47 27.85 -21.78
N LYS A 16 -11.51 27.73 -22.70
CA LYS A 16 -11.61 26.91 -23.91
C LYS A 16 -11.12 25.47 -23.71
N SER A 17 -10.40 25.22 -22.64
CA SER A 17 -9.86 23.93 -22.29
C SER A 17 -10.97 23.03 -21.74
N THR A 18 -11.39 22.05 -22.55
CA THR A 18 -12.50 21.14 -22.20
C THR A 18 -12.03 19.85 -21.53
N GLY A 19 -10.75 19.70 -21.22
CA GLY A 19 -10.21 18.47 -20.66
C GLY A 19 -10.33 17.23 -21.59
N PRO A 20 -9.88 16.06 -21.14
CA PRO A 20 -9.96 14.84 -21.94
C PRO A 20 -11.42 14.35 -22.06
N LYS A 21 -11.87 14.10 -23.30
CA LYS A 21 -13.24 13.62 -23.59
C LYS A 21 -13.36 12.10 -23.59
N SER A 22 -12.27 11.37 -23.91
CA SER A 22 -12.27 9.91 -23.93
C SER A 22 -12.03 9.33 -22.54
N GLU A 23 -12.59 8.15 -22.24
CA GLU A 23 -12.37 7.44 -20.96
C GLU A 23 -10.88 7.19 -20.70
N VAL A 24 -10.14 6.74 -21.72
CA VAL A 24 -8.68 6.55 -21.63
C VAL A 24 -7.96 7.85 -21.33
N GLY A 25 -8.40 8.97 -21.94
CA GLY A 25 -7.84 10.31 -21.66
C GLY A 25 -8.14 10.78 -20.24
N LYS A 26 -9.34 10.50 -19.71
CA LYS A 26 -9.72 10.81 -18.32
C LYS A 26 -8.88 10.02 -17.33
N ILE A 27 -8.68 8.70 -17.57
CA ILE A 27 -7.84 7.83 -16.76
C ILE A 27 -6.39 8.36 -16.76
N LYS A 28 -5.83 8.68 -17.94
CA LYS A 28 -4.47 9.20 -18.06
C LYS A 28 -4.28 10.58 -17.39
N SER A 29 -5.27 11.45 -17.51
CA SER A 29 -5.29 12.74 -16.82
C SER A 29 -5.40 12.60 -15.30
N SER A 30 -6.23 11.67 -14.84
CA SER A 30 -6.37 11.31 -13.41
C SER A 30 -5.05 10.75 -12.86
N GLN A 31 -4.36 9.88 -13.60
CA GLN A 31 -3.04 9.35 -13.21
C GLN A 31 -1.96 10.44 -13.15
N ASN A 32 -1.99 11.42 -14.04
CA ASN A 32 -1.07 12.56 -14.00
C ASN A 32 -1.32 13.49 -12.79
N ALA A 33 -2.58 13.60 -12.34
CA ALA A 33 -2.93 14.35 -11.13
C ALA A 33 -2.42 13.65 -9.85
N ILE A 34 -2.24 12.33 -9.88
CA ILE A 34 -1.69 11.53 -8.76
C ILE A 34 -0.19 11.82 -8.52
N LYS A 35 0.54 12.34 -9.49
CA LYS A 35 1.98 12.63 -9.34
C LYS A 35 2.34 13.56 -8.17
N HIS A 36 1.42 14.34 -7.68
CA HIS A 36 1.63 15.25 -6.55
C HIS A 36 0.79 14.93 -5.30
N GLY A 37 -0.01 13.88 -5.30
CA GLY A 37 -0.68 13.20 -4.16
C GLY A 37 -1.32 14.03 -3.02
N LEU A 38 -0.98 15.31 -2.92
CA LEU A 38 -1.40 16.22 -1.85
C LEU A 38 -2.84 16.73 -1.97
N SER A 39 -3.46 16.56 -3.15
CA SER A 39 -4.82 17.08 -3.44
C SER A 39 -5.82 16.01 -3.83
N THR A 40 -5.48 14.72 -3.78
CA THR A 40 -6.40 13.64 -4.08
C THR A 40 -6.93 13.02 -2.80
N GLU A 41 -8.24 13.08 -2.60
CA GLU A 41 -8.96 12.30 -1.59
C GLU A 41 -8.80 10.78 -1.76
N LYS A 42 -8.07 10.35 -2.79
CA LYS A 42 -7.88 8.94 -3.13
C LYS A 42 -6.48 8.48 -2.73
N PHE A 43 -6.37 7.83 -1.59
CA PHE A 43 -5.17 7.09 -1.14
C PHE A 43 -4.98 5.78 -1.93
N MET A 44 -5.06 5.84 -3.26
CA MET A 44 -4.87 4.67 -4.11
C MET A 44 -3.41 4.55 -4.55
N VAL A 45 -2.85 3.38 -4.37
CA VAL A 45 -1.56 3.00 -4.95
C VAL A 45 -1.79 2.44 -6.36
N ILE A 46 -0.82 2.63 -7.26
CA ILE A 46 -0.91 2.10 -8.63
C ILE A 46 -1.13 0.58 -8.58
N GLY A 47 -2.17 0.10 -9.27
CA GLY A 47 -2.54 -1.32 -9.28
C GLY A 47 -3.62 -1.71 -8.28
N GLU A 48 -4.01 -0.83 -7.34
CA GLU A 48 -5.15 -1.10 -6.46
C GLU A 48 -6.47 -0.94 -7.20
N LYS A 49 -7.44 -1.79 -6.86
CA LYS A 49 -8.81 -1.70 -7.37
C LYS A 49 -9.64 -0.81 -6.45
N ALA A 50 -10.25 0.22 -7.02
CA ALA A 50 -11.10 1.14 -6.27
C ALA A 50 -12.26 0.43 -5.56
N ASP A 51 -12.85 -0.57 -6.22
CA ASP A 51 -14.00 -1.32 -5.70
C ASP A 51 -13.69 -2.04 -4.37
N GLU A 52 -12.47 -2.57 -4.24
CA GLU A 52 -12.04 -3.24 -3.01
C GLU A 52 -11.87 -2.26 -1.84
N LEU A 53 -11.40 -1.05 -2.11
CA LEU A 53 -11.24 -0.01 -1.08
C LEU A 53 -12.59 0.57 -0.68
N ILE A 54 -13.50 0.74 -1.63
CA ILE A 54 -14.88 1.16 -1.39
C ILE A 54 -15.59 0.12 -0.54
N TYR A 55 -15.45 -1.16 -0.87
CA TYR A 55 -16.03 -2.27 -0.08
C TYR A 55 -15.59 -2.23 1.39
N ILE A 56 -14.28 -2.08 1.67
CA ILE A 56 -13.77 -1.98 3.04
C ILE A 56 -14.38 -0.78 3.77
N LYS A 57 -14.46 0.36 3.10
CA LYS A 57 -15.06 1.57 3.66
C LYS A 57 -16.53 1.36 4.03
N ASP A 58 -17.31 0.87 3.07
CA ASP A 58 -18.75 0.71 3.23
C ASP A 58 -19.08 -0.34 4.29
N GLU A 59 -18.31 -1.44 4.33
CA GLU A 59 -18.47 -2.48 5.33
C GLU A 59 -18.17 -1.97 6.74
N LEU A 60 -17.07 -1.22 6.94
CA LEU A 60 -16.74 -0.66 8.24
C LEU A 60 -17.76 0.39 8.70
N VAL A 61 -18.25 1.24 7.80
CA VAL A 61 -19.30 2.21 8.13
C VAL A 61 -20.60 1.51 8.54
N ASN A 62 -20.98 0.46 7.80
CA ASN A 62 -22.20 -0.31 8.07
C ASN A 62 -22.13 -1.08 9.40
N GLN A 63 -20.95 -1.63 9.75
CA GLN A 63 -20.76 -2.36 10.99
C GLN A 63 -20.65 -1.43 12.20
N LEU A 64 -19.93 -0.33 12.08
CA LEU A 64 -19.62 0.56 13.20
C LEU A 64 -20.70 1.62 13.46
N LYS A 65 -21.55 1.92 12.47
CA LYS A 65 -22.71 2.83 12.55
C LYS A 65 -22.42 4.11 13.33
N PRO A 66 -21.48 4.97 12.87
CA PRO A 66 -21.09 6.16 13.63
C PRO A 66 -22.25 7.15 13.74
N ILE A 67 -22.43 7.75 14.92
CA ILE A 67 -23.44 8.75 15.21
C ILE A 67 -22.76 10.07 15.56
N GLY A 68 -22.83 11.03 14.63
CA GLY A 68 -22.26 12.35 14.76
C GLY A 68 -20.78 12.44 14.41
N ILE A 69 -20.31 13.66 14.22
CA ILE A 69 -19.04 14.00 13.60
C ILE A 69 -17.81 13.36 14.29
N HIS A 70 -17.81 13.26 15.62
CA HIS A 70 -16.70 12.66 16.35
C HIS A 70 -16.52 11.18 16.01
N GLN A 71 -17.61 10.41 16.01
CA GLN A 71 -17.57 8.99 15.65
C GLN A 71 -17.24 8.80 14.17
N GLU A 72 -17.72 9.69 13.29
CA GLU A 72 -17.36 9.68 11.87
C GLU A 72 -15.85 9.89 11.65
N ILE A 73 -15.24 10.81 12.41
CA ILE A 73 -13.78 11.01 12.37
C ILE A 73 -13.04 9.77 12.83
N ILE A 74 -13.47 9.12 13.92
CA ILE A 74 -12.84 7.88 14.43
C ILE A 74 -12.98 6.77 13.38
N VAL A 75 -14.17 6.57 12.82
CA VAL A 75 -14.41 5.56 11.77
C VAL A 75 -13.60 5.84 10.52
N SER A 76 -13.47 7.10 10.08
CA SER A 76 -12.59 7.48 8.97
C SER A 76 -11.14 7.06 9.24
N LYS A 77 -10.63 7.25 10.46
CA LYS A 77 -9.29 6.81 10.84
C LYS A 77 -9.15 5.29 10.91
N LEU A 78 -10.19 4.57 11.33
CA LEU A 78 -10.21 3.10 11.30
C LEU A 78 -10.16 2.58 9.86
N ILE A 79 -10.87 3.20 8.94
CA ILE A 79 -10.82 2.88 7.51
C ILE A 79 -9.41 3.09 6.94
N ASP A 80 -8.79 4.25 7.22
CA ASP A 80 -7.41 4.55 6.78
C ASP A 80 -6.43 3.48 7.26
N ILE A 81 -6.57 3.03 8.51
CA ILE A 81 -5.71 2.00 9.08
C ILE A 81 -5.97 0.64 8.42
N ALA A 82 -7.24 0.25 8.25
CA ALA A 82 -7.62 -1.02 7.61
C ALA A 82 -7.06 -1.13 6.18
N ILE A 83 -7.14 -0.05 5.40
CA ILE A 83 -6.57 0.01 4.05
C ILE A 83 -5.04 -0.17 4.09
N ARG A 84 -4.35 0.47 5.05
CA ARG A 84 -2.89 0.30 5.21
C ARG A 84 -2.51 -1.11 5.61
N MET A 85 -3.26 -1.73 6.52
CA MET A 85 -3.04 -3.11 6.95
C MET A 85 -3.22 -4.10 5.79
N LYS A 86 -4.20 -3.87 4.90
CA LYS A 86 -4.37 -4.68 3.69
C LYS A 86 -3.16 -4.65 2.77
N ARG A 87 -2.38 -3.56 2.76
CA ARG A 87 -1.18 -3.42 1.92
C ARG A 87 0.04 -4.18 2.45
N ILE A 88 0.09 -4.47 3.75
CA ILE A 88 1.25 -5.09 4.40
C ILE A 88 1.66 -6.41 3.74
N PRO A 89 0.76 -7.40 3.57
CA PRO A 89 1.14 -8.66 2.94
C PRO A 89 1.56 -8.50 1.46
N ILE A 90 1.01 -7.49 0.77
CA ILE A 90 1.40 -7.18 -0.61
C ILE A 90 2.83 -6.60 -0.65
N ILE A 91 3.16 -5.72 0.30
CA ILE A 91 4.51 -5.14 0.43
C ILE A 91 5.50 -6.23 0.81
N GLU A 92 5.17 -7.09 1.75
CA GLU A 92 5.98 -8.24 2.16
C GLU A 92 6.30 -9.15 0.97
N ALA A 93 5.27 -9.57 0.23
CA ALA A 93 5.45 -10.35 -1.00
C ALA A 93 6.32 -9.62 -2.02
N GLY A 94 6.15 -8.30 -2.16
CA GLY A 94 6.96 -7.47 -3.05
C GLY A 94 8.44 -7.44 -2.66
N ILE A 95 8.75 -7.31 -1.36
CA ILE A 95 10.12 -7.34 -0.84
C ILE A 95 10.75 -8.71 -1.13
N LEU A 96 10.07 -9.81 -0.76
CA LEU A 96 10.58 -11.15 -0.98
C LEU A 96 10.77 -11.46 -2.46
N ASN A 97 9.83 -11.08 -3.32
CA ASN A 97 9.93 -11.28 -4.76
C ASN A 97 11.10 -10.47 -5.37
N HIS A 98 11.29 -9.22 -4.92
CA HIS A 98 12.40 -8.40 -5.36
C HIS A 98 13.74 -9.07 -5.02
N GLU A 99 13.89 -9.53 -3.78
CA GLU A 99 15.10 -10.23 -3.34
C GLU A 99 15.33 -11.55 -4.10
N MET A 100 14.25 -12.27 -4.47
CA MET A 100 14.35 -13.48 -5.30
C MET A 100 14.82 -13.17 -6.72
N LEU A 101 14.34 -12.09 -7.32
CA LEU A 101 14.74 -11.65 -8.67
C LEU A 101 16.20 -11.20 -8.69
N GLU A 102 16.62 -10.44 -7.68
CA GLU A 102 18.02 -10.05 -7.50
C GLU A 102 18.94 -11.26 -7.29
N TYR A 103 18.45 -12.33 -6.64
CA TYR A 103 19.17 -13.59 -6.50
C TYR A 103 19.44 -14.26 -7.84
N GLU A 104 18.54 -14.11 -8.82
CA GLU A 104 18.71 -14.64 -10.18
C GLU A 104 19.66 -13.82 -11.06
N ALA A 105 20.08 -12.61 -10.61
CA ALA A 105 21.09 -11.83 -11.30
C ALA A 105 22.43 -12.58 -11.34
N ASP A 106 23.12 -12.52 -12.48
CA ASP A 106 24.32 -13.35 -12.77
C ASP A 106 25.44 -13.26 -11.74
N THR A 107 25.63 -12.11 -11.12
CA THR A 107 26.63 -11.90 -10.06
C THR A 107 26.35 -12.70 -8.79
N TYR A 108 25.11 -13.03 -8.52
CA TYR A 108 24.70 -13.78 -7.33
C TYR A 108 24.59 -15.26 -7.62
N LYS A 109 24.15 -15.66 -8.84
CA LYS A 109 24.14 -17.05 -9.30
C LYS A 109 25.52 -17.72 -9.15
N ASN A 110 26.57 -17.00 -9.56
CA ASN A 110 27.94 -17.53 -9.53
C ASN A 110 28.47 -17.75 -8.10
N LYS A 111 28.07 -16.88 -7.13
CA LYS A 111 28.51 -17.04 -5.74
C LYS A 111 27.79 -18.15 -4.99
N VAL A 112 26.57 -18.48 -5.40
CA VAL A 112 25.78 -19.54 -4.76
C VAL A 112 25.95 -20.85 -5.46
N ALA A 113 26.12 -20.88 -6.79
CA ALA A 113 26.45 -22.08 -7.53
C ALA A 113 27.75 -22.74 -7.00
N SER A 114 28.80 -21.95 -6.77
CA SER A 114 30.06 -22.45 -6.19
C SER A 114 29.94 -23.01 -4.77
N LYS A 115 28.92 -22.60 -4.01
CA LYS A 115 28.65 -23.14 -2.65
C LYS A 115 27.70 -24.33 -2.65
N VAL A 116 26.90 -24.48 -3.71
CA VAL A 116 25.93 -25.58 -3.84
C VAL A 116 26.57 -26.81 -4.45
N GLU A 117 27.60 -26.65 -5.30
CA GLU A 117 28.37 -27.75 -5.87
C GLU A 117 29.17 -28.55 -4.82
N GLU A 118 29.48 -27.94 -3.66
CA GLU A 118 30.14 -28.63 -2.54
C GLU A 118 29.19 -29.53 -1.73
N ASP A 119 27.87 -29.38 -1.88
CA ASP A 119 26.83 -30.11 -1.11
C ASP A 119 26.04 -31.15 -1.96
N GLU A 120 26.39 -31.38 -3.23
CA GLU A 120 25.72 -32.37 -4.07
C GLU A 120 26.17 -33.81 -3.77
N THR A 121 25.75 -34.32 -2.64
CA THR A 121 25.61 -35.78 -2.46
C THR A 121 24.12 -36.15 -2.53
N ASP A 122 23.73 -36.69 -3.67
CA ASP A 122 22.64 -37.66 -3.88
C ASP A 122 21.22 -37.38 -3.39
N ASN A 123 20.68 -36.16 -3.50
CA ASN A 123 19.23 -35.98 -3.32
C ASN A 123 18.59 -35.14 -4.43
N VAL A 124 17.69 -35.79 -5.18
CA VAL A 124 16.78 -35.12 -6.11
C VAL A 124 16.04 -34.02 -5.34
N ILE A 125 16.48 -32.78 -5.54
CA ILE A 125 15.84 -31.61 -4.90
C ILE A 125 14.47 -31.41 -5.56
N LEU A 126 13.39 -31.73 -4.84
CA LEU A 126 12.03 -31.46 -5.26
C LEU A 126 11.86 -29.94 -5.50
N PRO A 127 11.04 -29.52 -6.50
CA PRO A 127 10.81 -28.10 -6.81
C PRO A 127 10.40 -27.24 -5.60
N SER A 128 9.67 -27.82 -4.65
CA SER A 128 9.28 -27.19 -3.38
C SER A 128 10.48 -26.78 -2.52
N ASN A 129 11.54 -27.56 -2.51
CA ASN A 129 12.75 -27.25 -1.74
C ASN A 129 13.50 -26.03 -2.32
N ILE A 130 13.45 -25.84 -3.64
CA ILE A 130 14.07 -24.67 -4.29
C ILE A 130 13.33 -23.39 -3.88
N ILE A 131 12.00 -23.42 -3.84
CA ILE A 131 11.19 -22.26 -3.43
C ILE A 131 11.47 -21.90 -1.95
N ILE A 132 11.50 -22.90 -1.08
CA ILE A 132 11.79 -22.70 0.36
C ILE A 132 13.19 -22.10 0.55
N ARG A 133 14.21 -22.62 -0.15
CA ARG A 133 15.58 -22.09 -0.09
C ARG A 133 15.64 -20.64 -0.62
N LYS A 134 14.98 -20.33 -1.74
CA LYS A 134 14.93 -18.98 -2.29
C LYS A 134 14.27 -17.99 -1.32
N THR A 135 13.16 -18.38 -0.68
CA THR A 135 12.48 -17.56 0.33
C THR A 135 13.39 -17.28 1.52
N GLY A 136 14.07 -18.29 2.04
CA GLY A 136 15.02 -18.14 3.15
C GLY A 136 16.19 -17.22 2.81
N LEU A 137 16.74 -17.34 1.59
CA LEU A 137 17.82 -16.47 1.11
C LEU A 137 17.34 -15.01 0.92
N SER A 138 16.14 -14.81 0.40
CA SER A 138 15.54 -13.47 0.27
C SER A 138 15.40 -12.80 1.63
N PHE A 139 14.95 -13.54 2.63
CA PHE A 139 14.86 -13.04 4.00
C PHE A 139 16.25 -12.69 4.57
N ALA A 140 17.24 -13.57 4.39
CA ALA A 140 18.60 -13.31 4.85
C ALA A 140 19.23 -12.07 4.18
N ARG A 141 18.95 -11.85 2.89
CA ARG A 141 19.38 -10.65 2.17
C ARG A 141 18.71 -9.39 2.72
N ASP A 142 17.38 -9.40 2.93
CA ASP A 142 16.68 -8.26 3.52
C ASP A 142 17.29 -7.91 4.89
N CYS A 143 17.58 -8.90 5.72
CA CYS A 143 18.26 -8.67 7.01
C CYS A 143 19.61 -7.95 6.86
N ASN A 144 20.38 -8.28 5.82
CA ASN A 144 21.68 -7.67 5.56
C ASN A 144 21.61 -6.30 4.88
N GLN A 145 20.54 -6.03 4.11
CA GLN A 145 20.42 -4.83 3.27
C GLN A 145 19.56 -3.71 3.90
N GLY A 146 19.03 -3.89 5.08
CA GLY A 146 18.27 -2.81 5.73
C GLY A 146 17.08 -3.24 6.54
N SER A 147 16.84 -4.55 6.64
CA SER A 147 15.77 -5.13 7.48
C SER A 147 14.40 -4.54 7.19
N SER A 148 14.01 -4.51 5.92
CA SER A 148 12.74 -3.93 5.47
C SER A 148 11.54 -4.67 6.03
N LEU A 149 11.61 -6.00 6.13
CA LEU A 149 10.58 -6.84 6.75
C LEU A 149 10.42 -6.54 8.24
N LEU A 150 11.51 -6.35 8.98
CA LEU A 150 11.45 -5.96 10.40
C LEU A 150 10.78 -4.60 10.58
N LYS A 151 11.11 -3.65 9.71
CA LYS A 151 10.46 -2.32 9.70
C LYS A 151 8.98 -2.43 9.37
N LEU A 152 8.63 -3.31 8.41
CA LEU A 152 7.24 -3.56 8.01
C LEU A 152 6.44 -4.13 9.18
N ASN A 153 6.96 -5.15 9.90
CA ASN A 153 6.35 -5.70 11.10
C ASN A 153 6.14 -4.63 12.19
N THR A 154 7.15 -3.77 12.39
CA THR A 154 7.02 -2.66 13.35
C THR A 154 5.89 -1.68 12.97
N ILE A 155 5.69 -1.45 11.67
CA ILE A 155 4.59 -0.61 11.16
C ILE A 155 3.26 -1.32 11.40
N GLU A 156 3.18 -2.62 11.14
CA GLU A 156 1.98 -3.44 11.35
C GLU A 156 1.54 -3.41 12.81
N ASP A 157 2.44 -3.67 13.75
CA ASP A 157 2.17 -3.62 15.19
C ASP A 157 1.64 -2.25 15.63
N LYS A 158 2.22 -1.17 15.11
CA LYS A 158 1.76 0.19 15.40
C LYS A 158 0.37 0.46 14.82
N LEU A 159 0.08 -0.03 13.62
CA LEU A 159 -1.24 0.12 13.00
C LEU A 159 -2.31 -0.67 13.77
N LEU A 160 -2.02 -1.92 14.14
CA LEU A 160 -2.89 -2.76 14.96
C LEU A 160 -3.19 -2.13 16.32
N SER A 161 -2.17 -1.69 17.04
CA SER A 161 -2.32 -1.04 18.34
C SER A 161 -3.19 0.22 18.24
N LYS A 162 -2.97 1.02 17.19
CA LYS A 162 -3.76 2.23 16.93
C LYS A 162 -5.20 1.90 16.55
N TYR A 163 -5.42 0.86 15.75
CA TYR A 163 -6.75 0.38 15.37
C TYR A 163 -7.57 -0.01 16.59
N PHE A 164 -7.02 -0.86 17.46
CA PHE A 164 -7.73 -1.29 18.68
C PHE A 164 -7.97 -0.14 19.66
N LYS A 165 -7.04 0.82 19.78
CA LYS A 165 -7.24 2.00 20.61
C LYS A 165 -8.43 2.84 20.11
N LEU A 166 -8.49 3.14 18.82
CA LEU A 166 -9.59 3.90 18.23
C LEU A 166 -10.92 3.13 18.28
N LEU A 167 -10.90 1.81 18.11
CA LEU A 167 -12.10 0.99 18.23
C LEU A 167 -12.67 1.01 19.66
N ASN A 168 -11.80 0.94 20.67
CA ASN A 168 -12.21 1.07 22.07
C ASN A 168 -12.74 2.47 22.39
N GLU A 169 -12.13 3.51 21.84
CA GLU A 169 -12.62 4.89 21.98
C GLU A 169 -14.02 5.04 21.39
N LEU A 170 -14.26 4.52 20.17
CA LEU A 170 -15.56 4.52 19.54
C LEU A 170 -16.62 3.80 20.38
N ARG A 171 -16.30 2.60 20.89
CA ARG A 171 -17.21 1.83 21.75
C ARG A 171 -17.55 2.58 23.03
N ASN A 172 -16.58 3.23 23.66
CA ASN A 172 -16.80 4.03 24.86
C ASN A 172 -17.71 5.23 24.58
N GLU A 173 -17.56 5.88 23.43
CA GLU A 173 -18.46 6.98 23.03
C GLU A 173 -19.88 6.50 22.72
N GLN A 174 -20.02 5.34 22.08
CA GLN A 174 -21.33 4.75 21.79
C GLN A 174 -22.05 4.34 23.06
N ASN A 175 -21.36 3.74 24.01
CA ASN A 175 -21.93 3.33 25.31
C ASN A 175 -22.36 4.53 26.17
N LYS A 176 -21.64 5.66 26.13
CA LYS A 176 -22.04 6.90 26.84
C LYS A 176 -23.34 7.49 26.32
N LYS A 177 -23.66 7.30 25.03
CA LYS A 177 -24.90 7.82 24.40
C LYS A 177 -26.08 6.87 24.53
N GLY A 178 -25.86 5.59 24.85
CA GLY A 178 -26.92 4.59 25.08
C GLY A 178 -27.44 4.51 26.50
N GLY A 179 -26.94 5.35 27.40
CA GLY A 179 -27.27 5.35 28.83
C GLY A 179 -28.22 6.49 29.26
N PHE A 180 -29.18 6.89 28.38
CA PHE A 180 -30.30 7.78 28.74
C PHE A 180 -31.63 7.09 28.45
#